data_91fb30331d6fb5f929dbcc560ced94c0
#
_entry.id   91fb30331d6fb5f929dbcc560ced94c0
#
_cell.length_a   1.000
_cell.length_b   1.000
_cell.length_c   1.000
_cell.angle_alpha   90.00
_cell.angle_beta   90.00
_cell.angle_gamma   90.00
#
_symmetry.space_group_name_H-M   'P 1'
#
loop_
_entity.id
_entity.type
_entity.pdbx_description
1 polymer ?
#
loop_
_entity_poly.entity_id
_entity_poly.type
_entity_poly.pdbx_seq_one_letter_code
_entity_poly.pdbx_strand_id
1 'polypeptide(L)'
;MKKLFSTVSKPNILLIVVDSLKSDKCIGKNLSSITPNIDFLIKNGAAFSQAISPAAVSPVAMSSIFTGLFPFRTGMSADRFRKLDSDITTYVKILKNHGYNTFATAPSITKDFGLTNDFQNSDSTYENSVSLFDGLGNKIVQMLSSIRTQTPWFFYIHIFDLHAPITVPKNFSAEKFGKSKYEKMVSAIDYWIGEIIKNVDLENTLVVLTADHGDYIPVIELDNETIDLEASDGQAKMDYIMWKLGHKVPAKLQPLKGKIRHILRDSRIKSNEKKMNGLKLSPYQKRVMVETRMVGGHRLYDDLIKVPLIFSGVNIPSNKKITQQVRHVDIFPTIEDVISLPKKNDIDGESLLPLINGKKIHENPAYIESPPELPLDVSDIVKEKIIGVRTSSYKMLKQENSGNVVELYDLVSDPLEEENIVSSSPELVKDMESKLEEIMANKKITTTQNKVDLDKIERELEKLGYN
;
A
#
# COMPACT_ATOMS: atom_id res chain seq x y z
N MET A 1 26.22 41.01 24.12
CA MET A 1 26.40 39.77 23.36
C MET A 1 25.03 39.18 23.04
N LYS A 2 24.50 39.42 21.82
CA LYS A 2 23.29 38.75 21.33
C LYS A 2 23.71 37.32 20.96
N LYS A 3 23.22 36.31 21.69
CA LYS A 3 23.27 34.90 21.26
C LYS A 3 22.56 34.82 19.93
N LEU A 4 23.31 34.60 18.84
CA LEU A 4 22.75 34.09 17.61
C LEU A 4 22.15 32.74 17.94
N PHE A 5 20.82 32.68 18.02
CA PHE A 5 20.12 31.43 17.87
C PHE A 5 20.37 30.98 16.44
N SER A 6 21.25 30.02 16.23
CA SER A 6 21.29 29.29 14.99
C SER A 6 19.90 28.67 14.84
N THR A 7 19.12 29.15 13.92
CA THR A 7 17.89 28.46 13.49
C THR A 7 18.33 27.10 12.96
N VAL A 8 18.14 26.07 13.78
CA VAL A 8 18.31 24.68 13.29
C VAL A 8 17.42 24.58 12.07
N SER A 9 18.02 24.40 10.89
CA SER A 9 17.26 24.27 9.66
C SER A 9 16.36 23.02 9.78
N LYS A 10 15.08 23.18 9.49
CA LYS A 10 14.16 22.05 9.48
C LYS A 10 14.62 21.04 8.43
N PRO A 11 14.69 19.75 8.76
CA PRO A 11 15.11 18.75 7.78
C PRO A 11 14.09 18.60 6.65
N ASN A 12 14.56 18.18 5.49
CA ASN A 12 13.71 17.79 4.40
C ASN A 12 13.05 16.43 4.67
N ILE A 13 12.00 16.12 3.94
CA ILE A 13 11.27 14.85 4.06
C ILE A 13 11.06 14.26 2.68
N LEU A 14 11.52 13.03 2.48
CA LEU A 14 11.26 12.24 1.29
C LEU A 14 10.41 11.03 1.67
N LEU A 15 9.16 10.99 1.21
CA LEU A 15 8.26 9.85 1.36
C LEU A 15 8.18 9.09 0.04
N ILE A 16 8.70 7.87 0.01
CA ILE A 16 8.62 6.96 -1.13
C ILE A 16 7.61 5.87 -0.81
N VAL A 17 6.54 5.80 -1.59
CA VAL A 17 5.55 4.73 -1.56
C VAL A 17 5.69 3.91 -2.83
N VAL A 18 5.83 2.60 -2.70
CA VAL A 18 5.85 1.68 -3.83
C VAL A 18 4.56 0.88 -3.81
N ASP A 19 3.69 1.13 -4.79
CA ASP A 19 2.41 0.41 -4.94
C ASP A 19 2.65 -1.10 -4.88
N SER A 20 1.83 -1.79 -4.11
CA SER A 20 1.81 -3.25 -4.06
C SER A 20 3.10 -3.94 -3.58
N LEU A 21 4.02 -3.24 -2.90
CA LEU A 21 5.27 -3.84 -2.44
C LEU A 21 5.08 -4.66 -1.15
N LYS A 22 5.30 -5.95 -1.23
CA LYS A 22 5.28 -6.87 -0.09
C LYS A 22 6.53 -6.73 0.78
N SER A 23 6.33 -6.76 2.10
CA SER A 23 7.44 -6.68 3.07
C SER A 23 8.45 -7.82 2.90
N ASP A 24 8.00 -9.06 2.68
CA ASP A 24 8.82 -10.25 2.53
C ASP A 24 9.64 -10.31 1.22
N LYS A 25 9.47 -9.35 0.31
CA LYS A 25 10.22 -9.24 -0.94
C LYS A 25 11.36 -8.21 -0.89
N CYS A 26 11.47 -7.45 0.20
CA CYS A 26 12.53 -6.46 0.39
C CYS A 26 13.08 -6.40 1.83
N ILE A 27 12.37 -6.96 2.83
CA ILE A 27 12.87 -7.06 4.22
C ILE A 27 12.90 -8.52 4.62
N GLY A 28 14.09 -9.10 4.81
CA GLY A 28 14.20 -10.49 5.22
C GLY A 28 15.55 -11.09 4.95
N LYS A 29 15.59 -12.43 5.01
CA LYS A 29 16.75 -13.25 4.63
C LYS A 29 16.38 -14.07 3.40
N ASN A 30 17.39 -14.36 2.57
CA ASN A 30 17.23 -15.22 1.38
C ASN A 30 16.21 -14.66 0.35
N LEU A 31 16.22 -13.34 0.17
CA LEU A 31 15.45 -12.71 -0.88
C LEU A 31 15.94 -13.13 -2.26
N SER A 32 15.04 -13.35 -3.20
CA SER A 32 15.39 -13.56 -4.61
C SER A 32 15.52 -12.24 -5.38
N SER A 33 14.85 -11.18 -4.93
CA SER A 33 15.07 -9.82 -5.42
C SER A 33 16.42 -9.29 -4.99
N ILE A 34 17.09 -8.51 -5.83
CA ILE A 34 18.35 -7.81 -5.51
C ILE A 34 18.01 -6.37 -5.12
N THR A 35 18.15 -6.04 -3.84
CA THR A 35 17.69 -4.76 -3.27
C THR A 35 18.80 -4.02 -2.49
N PRO A 36 19.99 -3.78 -3.06
CA PRO A 36 21.11 -3.19 -2.33
C PRO A 36 20.85 -1.76 -1.83
N ASN A 37 19.97 -1.01 -2.50
CA ASN A 37 19.66 0.37 -2.10
C ASN A 37 18.59 0.41 -0.98
N ILE A 38 17.63 -0.49 -1.01
CA ILE A 38 16.71 -0.70 0.12
C ILE A 38 17.50 -1.24 1.32
N ASP A 39 18.42 -2.19 1.11
CA ASP A 39 19.32 -2.70 2.16
C ASP A 39 20.20 -1.60 2.77
N PHE A 40 20.65 -0.65 1.94
CA PHE A 40 21.36 0.53 2.42
C PHE A 40 20.49 1.38 3.36
N LEU A 41 19.23 1.65 3.01
CA LEU A 41 18.29 2.38 3.87
C LEU A 41 18.02 1.61 5.18
N ILE A 42 17.85 0.28 5.12
CA ILE A 42 17.66 -0.58 6.30
C ILE A 42 18.88 -0.51 7.23
N LYS A 43 20.08 -0.61 6.66
CA LYS A 43 21.33 -0.56 7.42
C LYS A 43 21.57 0.79 8.07
N ASN A 44 21.19 1.89 7.39
CA ASN A 44 21.38 3.25 7.86
C ASN A 44 20.13 3.83 8.53
N GLY A 45 19.20 2.98 8.98
CA GLY A 45 17.94 3.41 9.53
C GLY A 45 17.27 2.39 10.45
N ALA A 46 15.95 2.52 10.55
CA ALA A 46 15.06 1.65 11.30
C ALA A 46 14.06 1.00 10.34
N ALA A 47 14.04 -0.34 10.30
CA ALA A 47 13.16 -1.12 9.46
C ALA A 47 12.17 -1.94 10.30
N PHE A 48 10.91 -1.91 9.92
CA PHE A 48 9.80 -2.62 10.54
C PHE A 48 9.35 -3.76 9.62
N SER A 49 9.35 -4.98 10.13
CA SER A 49 8.95 -6.16 9.34
C SER A 49 7.45 -6.41 9.34
N GLN A 50 6.71 -5.73 10.20
CA GLN A 50 5.26 -5.87 10.34
C GLN A 50 4.56 -4.50 10.38
N ALA A 51 4.67 -3.71 9.30
CA ALA A 51 3.83 -2.53 9.11
C ALA A 51 2.54 -2.94 8.40
N ILE A 52 1.39 -2.55 8.97
CA ILE A 52 0.09 -3.00 8.51
C ILE A 52 -0.66 -1.86 7.83
N SER A 53 -1.00 -2.10 6.57
CA SER A 53 -1.94 -1.27 5.81
C SER A 53 -3.37 -1.54 6.28
N PRO A 54 -4.21 -0.51 6.41
CA PRO A 54 -5.61 -0.71 6.82
C PRO A 54 -6.48 -1.33 5.71
N ALA A 55 -6.01 -1.36 4.47
CA ALA A 55 -6.74 -1.94 3.34
C ALA A 55 -5.79 -2.26 2.18
N ALA A 56 -6.16 -3.22 1.34
CA ALA A 56 -5.45 -3.53 0.09
C ALA A 56 -5.99 -2.70 -1.09
N VAL A 57 -6.15 -1.39 -0.86
CA VAL A 57 -6.64 -0.42 -1.85
C VAL A 57 -5.92 0.91 -1.65
N SER A 58 -5.16 1.34 -2.68
CA SER A 58 -4.26 2.49 -2.59
C SER A 58 -4.91 3.78 -2.05
N PRO A 59 -6.08 4.26 -2.51
CA PRO A 59 -6.66 5.48 -1.97
C PRO A 59 -6.98 5.40 -0.49
N VAL A 60 -7.47 4.27 -0.02
CA VAL A 60 -7.83 4.04 1.40
C VAL A 60 -6.57 3.99 2.27
N ALA A 61 -5.57 3.21 1.86
CA ALA A 61 -4.29 3.12 2.54
C ALA A 61 -3.58 4.48 2.63
N MET A 62 -3.52 5.20 1.51
CA MET A 62 -2.89 6.52 1.44
C MET A 62 -3.64 7.58 2.26
N SER A 63 -4.98 7.51 2.33
CA SER A 63 -5.73 8.41 3.20
C SER A 63 -5.30 8.26 4.66
N SER A 64 -5.08 7.04 5.13
CA SER A 64 -4.60 6.77 6.48
C SER A 64 -3.17 7.27 6.72
N ILE A 65 -2.27 7.10 5.75
CA ILE A 65 -0.93 7.68 5.82
C ILE A 65 -1.00 9.20 5.91
N PHE A 66 -1.77 9.88 5.05
CA PHE A 66 -1.83 11.35 5.01
C PHE A 66 -2.63 12.01 6.11
N THR A 67 -3.40 11.26 6.90
CA THR A 67 -4.24 11.84 7.94
C THR A 67 -3.92 11.36 9.35
N GLY A 68 -3.27 10.20 9.49
CA GLY A 68 -3.10 9.50 10.77
C GLY A 68 -4.41 8.95 11.32
N LEU A 69 -5.43 8.77 10.46
CA LEU A 69 -6.77 8.28 10.81
C LEU A 69 -7.05 6.94 10.14
N PHE A 70 -7.79 6.08 10.80
CA PHE A 70 -8.33 4.88 10.17
C PHE A 70 -9.39 5.22 9.10
N PRO A 71 -9.60 4.35 8.11
CA PRO A 71 -10.48 4.61 6.97
C PRO A 71 -11.89 5.05 7.36
N PHE A 72 -12.49 4.43 8.37
CA PHE A 72 -13.83 4.78 8.83
C PHE A 72 -13.95 6.22 9.40
N ARG A 73 -12.82 6.89 9.67
CA ARG A 73 -12.76 8.31 10.09
C ARG A 73 -12.42 9.26 8.95
N THR A 74 -11.89 8.76 7.84
CA THR A 74 -11.45 9.59 6.70
C THR A 74 -12.57 9.88 5.70
N GLY A 75 -13.68 9.17 5.80
CA GLY A 75 -14.72 9.15 4.78
C GLY A 75 -14.35 8.33 3.53
N MET A 76 -13.10 7.88 3.43
CA MET A 76 -12.59 7.02 2.36
C MET A 76 -12.63 5.57 2.81
N SER A 77 -13.81 5.01 2.86
CA SER A 77 -13.97 3.59 3.17
C SER A 77 -13.81 2.74 1.92
N ALA A 78 -13.30 1.53 2.10
CA ALA A 78 -13.09 0.58 1.02
C ALA A 78 -14.38 0.12 0.31
N ASP A 79 -15.54 0.32 0.94
CA ASP A 79 -16.87 0.02 0.36
C ASP A 79 -17.44 1.14 -0.52
N ARG A 80 -16.81 2.31 -0.49
CA ARG A 80 -17.28 3.47 -1.26
C ARG A 80 -16.08 4.30 -1.67
N PHE A 81 -15.76 4.30 -2.92
CA PHE A 81 -14.72 5.17 -3.46
C PHE A 81 -15.18 6.63 -3.36
N ARG A 82 -14.85 7.24 -2.23
CA ARG A 82 -15.14 8.66 -1.96
C ARG A 82 -13.84 9.45 -1.95
N LYS A 83 -13.94 10.73 -2.21
CA LYS A 83 -12.83 11.64 -1.95
C LYS A 83 -12.62 11.76 -0.44
N LEU A 84 -11.36 12.03 -0.07
CA LEU A 84 -11.05 12.45 1.28
C LEU A 84 -11.97 13.61 1.68
N ASP A 85 -12.57 13.53 2.86
CA ASP A 85 -13.45 14.58 3.36
C ASP A 85 -12.67 15.90 3.46
N SER A 86 -13.25 16.98 2.90
CA SER A 86 -12.63 18.30 2.85
C SER A 86 -12.32 18.90 4.22
N ASP A 87 -13.05 18.46 5.26
CA ASP A 87 -12.90 18.96 6.62
C ASP A 87 -11.71 18.27 7.33
N ILE A 88 -11.19 17.20 6.75
CA ILE A 88 -10.02 16.50 7.29
C ILE A 88 -8.73 17.23 6.86
N THR A 89 -7.97 17.66 7.85
CA THR A 89 -6.66 18.26 7.61
C THR A 89 -5.63 17.19 7.34
N THR A 90 -5.03 17.21 6.15
CA THR A 90 -3.92 16.33 5.78
C THR A 90 -2.60 16.77 6.41
N TYR A 91 -1.67 15.85 6.59
CA TYR A 91 -0.31 16.19 7.00
C TYR A 91 0.43 17.06 5.97
N VAL A 92 0.11 16.94 4.69
CA VAL A 92 0.63 17.82 3.63
C VAL A 92 0.29 19.27 3.93
N LYS A 93 -0.98 19.54 4.30
CA LYS A 93 -1.43 20.89 4.69
C LYS A 93 -0.75 21.37 5.99
N ILE A 94 -0.54 20.47 6.96
CA ILE A 94 0.18 20.79 8.19
C ILE A 94 1.63 21.18 7.88
N LEU A 95 2.36 20.38 7.11
CA LEU A 95 3.73 20.68 6.70
C LEU A 95 3.83 22.03 5.98
N LYS A 96 2.92 22.29 5.03
CA LYS A 96 2.84 23.57 4.33
C LYS A 96 2.64 24.75 5.29
N ASN A 97 1.75 24.63 6.26
CA ASN A 97 1.52 25.66 7.29
C ASN A 97 2.75 25.87 8.20
N HIS A 98 3.63 24.88 8.30
CA HIS A 98 4.89 24.98 9.01
C HIS A 98 6.08 25.38 8.09
N GLY A 99 5.80 25.88 6.89
CA GLY A 99 6.79 26.47 5.99
C GLY A 99 7.54 25.45 5.11
N TYR A 100 7.03 24.22 4.97
CA TYR A 100 7.56 23.27 4.00
C TYR A 100 7.05 23.60 2.59
N ASN A 101 7.95 23.52 1.62
CA ASN A 101 7.59 23.43 0.21
C ASN A 101 7.15 21.99 -0.09
N THR A 102 5.94 21.80 -0.60
CA THR A 102 5.33 20.47 -0.74
C THR A 102 5.22 20.06 -2.20
N PHE A 103 5.87 18.95 -2.55
CA PHE A 103 5.92 18.42 -3.92
C PHE A 103 5.43 16.97 -3.96
N ALA A 104 4.89 16.58 -5.11
CA ALA A 104 4.50 15.20 -5.36
C ALA A 104 4.86 14.75 -6.79
N THR A 105 5.06 13.46 -6.94
CA THR A 105 5.04 12.73 -8.20
C THR A 105 4.31 11.41 -7.94
N ALA A 106 3.03 11.36 -8.30
CA ALA A 106 2.12 10.28 -7.95
C ALA A 106 1.24 9.87 -9.14
N PRO A 107 0.66 8.65 -9.15
CA PRO A 107 -0.30 8.24 -10.19
C PRO A 107 -1.51 9.18 -10.25
N SER A 108 -2.05 9.40 -11.45
CA SER A 108 -3.16 10.35 -11.69
C SER A 108 -4.41 10.06 -10.86
N ILE A 109 -4.65 8.79 -10.52
CA ILE A 109 -5.76 8.39 -9.66
C ILE A 109 -5.74 9.07 -8.28
N THR A 110 -4.57 9.35 -7.71
CA THR A 110 -4.45 10.01 -6.39
C THR A 110 -5.10 11.38 -6.37
N LYS A 111 -5.12 12.07 -7.53
CA LYS A 111 -5.80 13.35 -7.71
C LYS A 111 -7.32 13.21 -7.65
N ASP A 112 -7.85 12.18 -8.26
CA ASP A 112 -9.30 11.95 -8.29
C ASP A 112 -9.88 11.71 -6.89
N PHE A 113 -9.07 11.17 -5.98
CA PHE A 113 -9.41 11.00 -4.56
C PHE A 113 -9.07 12.21 -3.67
N GLY A 114 -8.52 13.28 -4.24
CA GLY A 114 -8.18 14.49 -3.50
C GLY A 114 -6.89 14.42 -2.68
N LEU A 115 -6.11 13.35 -2.83
CA LEU A 115 -4.88 13.12 -2.04
C LEU A 115 -3.71 14.02 -2.46
N THR A 116 -3.76 14.64 -3.63
CA THR A 116 -2.69 15.53 -4.14
C THR A 116 -3.07 17.00 -4.19
N ASN A 117 -4.21 17.39 -3.63
CA ASN A 117 -4.73 18.76 -3.72
C ASN A 117 -3.85 19.80 -2.99
N ASP A 118 -3.13 19.41 -1.95
CA ASP A 118 -2.35 20.31 -1.10
C ASP A 118 -0.90 20.49 -1.60
N PHE A 119 -0.46 19.77 -2.65
CA PHE A 119 0.88 19.92 -3.22
C PHE A 119 0.98 21.13 -4.14
N GLN A 120 2.18 21.74 -4.19
CA GLN A 120 2.42 23.02 -4.87
C GLN A 120 2.70 22.86 -6.38
N ASN A 121 3.32 21.76 -6.79
CA ASN A 121 3.66 21.58 -8.19
C ASN A 121 2.44 21.18 -9.02
N SER A 122 2.25 21.86 -10.16
CA SER A 122 1.14 21.63 -11.08
C SER A 122 1.18 20.25 -11.76
N ASP A 123 2.38 19.66 -11.87
CA ASP A 123 2.65 18.34 -12.43
C ASP A 123 2.83 17.26 -11.35
N SER A 124 2.09 17.39 -10.25
CA SER A 124 2.12 16.47 -9.09
C SER A 124 1.68 15.05 -9.42
N THR A 125 1.09 14.83 -10.59
CA THR A 125 0.63 13.51 -11.01
C THR A 125 1.17 13.13 -12.39
N TYR A 126 1.26 11.82 -12.63
CA TYR A 126 1.62 11.21 -13.91
C TYR A 126 0.57 10.16 -14.31
N GLU A 127 0.49 9.85 -15.61
CA GLU A 127 -0.41 8.82 -16.11
C GLU A 127 -0.02 7.44 -15.55
N ASN A 128 -0.98 6.68 -15.06
CA ASN A 128 -0.76 5.40 -14.38
C ASN A 128 0.00 4.36 -15.22
N SER A 129 0.04 4.53 -16.54
CA SER A 129 0.78 3.67 -17.46
C SER A 129 2.26 4.01 -17.64
N VAL A 130 2.74 5.08 -17.02
CA VAL A 130 4.13 5.55 -17.16
C VAL A 130 5.01 4.89 -16.10
N SER A 131 6.02 4.15 -16.55
CA SER A 131 6.99 3.46 -15.71
C SER A 131 8.19 4.36 -15.36
N LEU A 132 8.88 4.01 -14.29
CA LEU A 132 10.19 4.56 -13.95
C LEU A 132 11.16 4.50 -15.13
N PHE A 133 11.07 3.46 -15.94
CA PHE A 133 11.93 3.23 -17.11
C PHE A 133 11.47 3.94 -18.39
N ASP A 134 10.27 4.51 -18.38
CA ASP A 134 9.72 5.31 -19.47
C ASP A 134 9.93 6.82 -19.29
N GLY A 135 10.94 7.18 -18.47
CA GLY A 135 11.34 8.56 -18.21
C GLY A 135 10.86 9.14 -16.86
N LEU A 136 9.95 8.47 -16.15
CA LEU A 136 9.48 8.92 -14.83
C LEU A 136 10.62 8.99 -13.81
N GLY A 137 11.51 7.99 -13.78
CA GLY A 137 12.67 8.00 -12.89
C GLY A 137 13.57 9.21 -13.11
N ASN A 138 13.86 9.57 -14.36
CA ASN A 138 14.61 10.76 -14.70
C ASN A 138 13.88 12.05 -14.26
N LYS A 139 12.57 12.12 -14.45
CA LYS A 139 11.74 13.24 -14.01
C LYS A 139 11.82 13.43 -12.48
N ILE A 140 11.77 12.35 -11.72
CA ILE A 140 11.89 12.38 -10.25
C ILE A 140 13.28 12.93 -9.84
N VAL A 141 14.36 12.44 -10.44
CA VAL A 141 15.72 12.90 -10.17
C VAL A 141 15.89 14.40 -10.54
N GLN A 142 15.35 14.83 -11.67
CA GLN A 142 15.34 16.25 -12.07
C GLN A 142 14.55 17.12 -11.08
N MET A 143 13.40 16.64 -10.60
CA MET A 143 12.62 17.33 -9.58
C MET A 143 13.43 17.50 -8.29
N LEU A 144 14.05 16.44 -7.77
CA LEU A 144 14.94 16.52 -6.60
C LEU A 144 16.04 17.56 -6.77
N SER A 145 16.67 17.59 -7.95
CA SER A 145 17.70 18.59 -8.25
C SER A 145 17.14 20.01 -8.24
N SER A 146 15.93 20.23 -8.74
CA SER A 146 15.29 21.55 -8.81
C SER A 146 14.83 22.08 -7.45
N ILE A 147 14.40 21.18 -6.54
CA ILE A 147 13.91 21.55 -5.20
C ILE A 147 15.01 21.60 -4.15
N ARG A 148 16.23 21.17 -4.47
CA ARG A 148 17.35 21.07 -3.53
C ARG A 148 17.62 22.34 -2.73
N THR A 149 17.41 23.52 -3.32
CA THR A 149 17.60 24.83 -2.68
C THR A 149 16.33 25.37 -2.01
N GLN A 150 15.21 24.71 -2.16
CA GLN A 150 13.90 25.13 -1.62
C GLN A 150 13.61 24.52 -0.25
N THR A 151 14.62 24.44 0.61
CA THR A 151 14.51 23.83 1.95
C THR A 151 13.71 24.70 2.92
N PRO A 152 12.95 24.12 3.87
CA PRO A 152 12.65 22.69 3.95
C PRO A 152 11.60 22.27 2.92
N TRP A 153 11.77 21.07 2.35
CA TRP A 153 10.80 20.52 1.43
C TRP A 153 10.27 19.17 1.92
N PHE A 154 9.03 18.85 1.53
CA PHE A 154 8.43 17.54 1.59
C PHE A 154 8.17 17.07 0.16
N PHE A 155 8.74 15.93 -0.21
CA PHE A 155 8.51 15.34 -1.51
C PHE A 155 7.91 13.94 -1.36
N TYR A 156 6.72 13.77 -1.91
CA TYR A 156 6.00 12.50 -1.99
C TYR A 156 6.20 11.89 -3.37
N ILE A 157 6.72 10.67 -3.39
CA ILE A 157 6.88 9.86 -4.60
C ILE A 157 6.05 8.60 -4.43
N HIS A 158 5.17 8.32 -5.39
CA HIS A 158 4.40 7.08 -5.44
C HIS A 158 4.73 6.35 -6.74
N ILE A 159 5.37 5.18 -6.64
CA ILE A 159 5.85 4.35 -7.74
C ILE A 159 4.81 3.28 -8.01
N PHE A 160 4.35 3.15 -9.26
CA PHE A 160 3.24 2.28 -9.65
C PHE A 160 3.68 1.03 -10.44
N ASP A 161 4.98 0.80 -10.60
CA ASP A 161 5.57 -0.20 -11.49
C ASP A 161 5.29 -1.67 -11.08
N LEU A 162 4.93 -1.95 -9.81
CA LEU A 162 4.50 -3.30 -9.37
C LEU A 162 3.01 -3.57 -9.58
N HIS A 163 2.24 -2.55 -9.97
CA HIS A 163 0.82 -2.75 -10.29
C HIS A 163 0.68 -3.62 -11.55
N ALA A 164 -0.14 -4.66 -11.48
CA ALA A 164 -0.36 -5.57 -12.62
C ALA A 164 -1.07 -4.85 -13.80
N PRO A 165 -0.71 -5.14 -15.05
CA PRO A 165 0.26 -6.15 -15.49
C PRO A 165 1.70 -5.65 -15.40
N ILE A 166 2.57 -6.43 -14.76
CA ILE A 166 3.98 -6.07 -14.56
C ILE A 166 4.76 -6.26 -15.86
N THR A 167 5.48 -5.22 -16.28
CA THR A 167 6.37 -5.24 -17.46
C THR A 167 7.81 -5.06 -17.01
N VAL A 168 8.56 -6.14 -16.92
CA VAL A 168 9.96 -6.13 -16.50
C VAL A 168 10.86 -5.50 -17.56
N PRO A 169 11.69 -4.50 -17.23
CA PRO A 169 12.65 -3.92 -18.13
C PRO A 169 13.69 -4.95 -18.60
N LYS A 170 14.12 -4.91 -19.87
CA LYS A 170 15.05 -5.90 -20.45
C LYS A 170 16.31 -6.14 -19.62
N ASN A 171 16.87 -5.08 -19.04
CA ASN A 171 18.09 -5.16 -18.23
C ASN A 171 17.89 -5.93 -16.91
N PHE A 172 16.65 -6.14 -16.47
CA PHE A 172 16.29 -6.87 -15.26
C PHE A 172 15.58 -8.20 -15.53
N SER A 173 15.53 -8.66 -16.79
CA SER A 173 14.83 -9.90 -17.17
C SER A 173 15.55 -11.18 -16.74
N ALA A 174 16.85 -11.12 -16.43
CA ALA A 174 17.64 -12.28 -16.03
C ALA A 174 17.24 -12.83 -14.63
N GLU A 175 17.36 -14.15 -14.44
CA GLU A 175 16.99 -14.84 -13.19
C GLU A 175 17.73 -14.34 -11.94
N LYS A 176 18.95 -13.81 -12.11
CA LYS A 176 19.68 -13.20 -10.99
C LYS A 176 18.94 -12.05 -10.29
N PHE A 177 17.97 -11.44 -10.95
CA PHE A 177 17.18 -10.33 -10.40
C PHE A 177 15.88 -10.76 -9.71
N GLY A 178 15.54 -12.04 -9.73
CA GLY A 178 14.37 -12.62 -9.09
C GLY A 178 13.83 -13.83 -9.84
N LYS A 179 13.04 -14.64 -9.16
CA LYS A 179 12.41 -15.84 -9.72
C LYS A 179 11.13 -15.51 -10.50
N SER A 180 10.37 -14.51 -10.07
CA SER A 180 9.13 -14.05 -10.69
C SER A 180 9.30 -12.69 -11.37
N LYS A 181 8.35 -12.29 -12.22
CA LYS A 181 8.33 -10.92 -12.79
C LYS A 181 8.21 -9.86 -11.71
N TYR A 182 7.43 -10.15 -10.68
CA TYR A 182 7.29 -9.28 -9.52
C TYR A 182 8.66 -9.03 -8.85
N GLU A 183 9.41 -10.06 -8.52
CA GLU A 183 10.71 -9.94 -7.85
C GLU A 183 11.77 -9.25 -8.74
N LYS A 184 11.74 -9.52 -10.04
CA LYS A 184 12.59 -8.82 -11.03
C LYS A 184 12.25 -7.32 -11.09
N MET A 185 10.96 -6.98 -10.98
CA MET A 185 10.54 -5.58 -10.93
C MET A 185 10.91 -4.91 -9.60
N VAL A 186 10.85 -5.62 -8.47
CA VAL A 186 11.37 -5.10 -7.19
C VAL A 186 12.85 -4.74 -7.33
N SER A 187 13.66 -5.59 -7.97
CA SER A 187 15.07 -5.30 -8.24
C SER A 187 15.26 -4.11 -9.18
N ALA A 188 14.38 -3.93 -10.15
CA ALA A 188 14.40 -2.79 -11.06
C ALA A 188 14.02 -1.48 -10.35
N ILE A 189 13.03 -1.52 -9.47
CA ILE A 189 12.63 -0.37 -8.64
C ILE A 189 13.76 0.01 -7.68
N ASP A 190 14.43 -0.98 -7.06
CA ASP A 190 15.57 -0.72 -6.18
C ASP A 190 16.68 0.08 -6.87
N TYR A 191 16.96 -0.20 -8.15
CA TYR A 191 17.90 0.61 -8.93
C TYR A 191 17.49 2.10 -8.93
N TRP A 192 16.21 2.41 -9.18
CA TRP A 192 15.74 3.79 -9.18
C TRP A 192 15.68 4.40 -7.77
N ILE A 193 15.40 3.61 -6.74
CA ILE A 193 15.57 4.05 -5.35
C ILE A 193 17.01 4.51 -5.11
N GLY A 194 17.99 3.75 -5.62
CA GLY A 194 19.40 4.17 -5.55
C GLY A 194 19.68 5.48 -6.28
N GLU A 195 19.16 5.67 -7.49
CA GLU A 195 19.33 6.93 -8.22
C GLU A 195 18.66 8.11 -7.51
N ILE A 196 17.51 7.90 -6.88
CA ILE A 196 16.81 8.90 -6.06
C ILE A 196 17.65 9.25 -4.84
N ILE A 197 18.11 8.28 -4.08
CA ILE A 197 18.87 8.49 -2.81
C ILE A 197 20.22 9.16 -3.06
N LYS A 198 20.90 8.90 -4.17
CA LYS A 198 22.14 9.61 -4.55
C LYS A 198 21.96 11.13 -4.70
N ASN A 199 20.73 11.59 -4.95
CA ASN A 199 20.38 12.99 -5.09
C ASN A 199 19.82 13.62 -3.80
N VAL A 200 19.89 12.91 -2.67
CA VAL A 200 19.35 13.34 -1.38
C VAL A 200 20.48 13.46 -0.36
N ASP A 201 20.52 14.56 0.36
CA ASP A 201 21.40 14.75 1.52
C ASP A 201 20.77 14.08 2.76
N LEU A 202 21.25 12.88 3.11
CA LEU A 202 20.72 12.10 4.24
C LEU A 202 21.05 12.71 5.62
N GLU A 203 22.04 13.61 5.71
CA GLU A 203 22.35 14.32 6.98
C GLU A 203 21.27 15.37 7.29
N ASN A 204 20.56 15.84 6.27
CA ASN A 204 19.50 16.86 6.41
C ASN A 204 18.14 16.40 5.85
N THR A 205 17.96 15.13 5.56
CA THR A 205 16.70 14.60 5.02
C THR A 205 16.26 13.35 5.78
N LEU A 206 15.00 13.34 6.19
CA LEU A 206 14.32 12.13 6.63
C LEU A 206 13.76 11.41 5.40
N VAL A 207 14.19 10.17 5.18
CA VAL A 207 13.67 9.29 4.13
C VAL A 207 12.74 8.27 4.78
N VAL A 208 11.52 8.17 4.26
CA VAL A 208 10.55 7.14 4.63
C VAL A 208 10.21 6.33 3.38
N LEU A 209 10.43 5.02 3.42
CA LEU A 209 10.05 4.10 2.36
C LEU A 209 9.00 3.13 2.90
N THR A 210 7.89 3.01 2.19
CA THR A 210 6.80 2.08 2.50
C THR A 210 6.08 1.65 1.22
N ALA A 211 5.04 0.85 1.37
CA ALA A 211 4.05 0.56 0.33
C ALA A 211 2.67 0.97 0.80
N ASP A 212 1.73 1.10 -0.11
CA ASP A 212 0.32 1.29 0.22
C ASP A 212 -0.35 -0.03 0.63
N HIS A 213 -0.11 -1.10 -0.12
CA HIS A 213 -0.51 -2.48 0.17
C HIS A 213 0.45 -3.48 -0.49
N GLY A 214 0.23 -4.77 -0.30
CA GLY A 214 0.90 -5.85 -1.00
C GLY A 214 0.13 -6.38 -2.21
N ASP A 215 0.55 -7.55 -2.72
CA ASP A 215 -0.16 -8.24 -3.80
C ASP A 215 0.06 -9.76 -3.74
N TYR A 216 -0.82 -10.51 -4.42
CA TYR A 216 -0.58 -11.93 -4.68
C TYR A 216 0.41 -12.11 -5.83
N ILE A 217 1.38 -12.99 -5.62
CA ILE A 217 2.34 -13.39 -6.65
C ILE A 217 1.98 -14.83 -7.03
N PRO A 218 1.37 -15.06 -8.20
CA PRO A 218 0.89 -16.38 -8.60
C PRO A 218 2.04 -17.27 -9.11
N VAL A 219 3.06 -17.43 -8.28
CA VAL A 219 4.24 -18.26 -8.51
C VAL A 219 4.49 -19.11 -7.28
N ILE A 220 4.50 -20.43 -7.44
CA ILE A 220 4.79 -21.38 -6.37
C ILE A 220 5.86 -22.37 -6.79
N GLU A 221 6.60 -22.91 -5.81
CA GLU A 221 7.48 -24.06 -6.02
C GLU A 221 6.77 -25.31 -5.50
N LEU A 222 6.67 -26.32 -6.34
CA LEU A 222 6.09 -27.62 -6.02
C LEU A 222 6.97 -28.72 -6.64
N ASP A 223 7.42 -29.68 -5.82
CA ASP A 223 8.23 -30.83 -6.25
C ASP A 223 9.47 -30.46 -7.09
N ASN A 224 10.16 -29.34 -6.73
CA ASN A 224 11.28 -28.73 -7.45
C ASN A 224 10.93 -28.12 -8.83
N GLU A 225 9.66 -27.98 -9.15
CA GLU A 225 9.21 -27.26 -10.33
C GLU A 225 8.59 -25.90 -9.92
N THR A 226 8.90 -24.86 -10.68
CA THR A 226 8.26 -23.55 -10.51
C THR A 226 7.02 -23.48 -11.39
N ILE A 227 5.86 -23.32 -10.76
CA ILE A 227 4.59 -23.06 -11.44
C ILE A 227 4.35 -21.57 -11.43
N ASP A 228 4.42 -20.95 -12.60
CA ASP A 228 4.22 -19.51 -12.80
C ASP A 228 2.93 -19.28 -13.59
N LEU A 229 1.97 -18.60 -12.95
CA LEU A 229 0.72 -18.16 -13.58
C LEU A 229 0.68 -16.63 -13.79
N GLU A 230 1.79 -15.93 -13.62
CA GLU A 230 1.88 -14.52 -14.00
C GLU A 230 1.57 -14.36 -15.50
N ALA A 231 0.87 -13.27 -15.81
CA ALA A 231 0.50 -12.99 -17.21
C ALA A 231 1.74 -12.99 -18.11
N SER A 232 1.69 -13.74 -19.24
CA SER A 232 2.76 -13.68 -20.23
C SER A 232 2.92 -12.26 -20.78
N ASP A 233 4.08 -11.93 -21.34
CA ASP A 233 4.32 -10.60 -21.94
C ASP A 233 3.33 -10.29 -23.07
N GLY A 234 2.88 -11.30 -23.79
CA GLY A 234 1.83 -11.18 -24.81
C GLY A 234 0.47 -10.86 -24.20
N GLN A 235 0.13 -11.49 -23.08
CA GLN A 235 -1.10 -11.19 -22.33
C GLN A 235 -1.04 -9.79 -21.70
N ALA A 236 0.07 -9.44 -21.06
CA ALA A 236 0.28 -8.11 -20.47
C ALA A 236 0.15 -7.01 -21.55
N LYS A 237 0.73 -7.21 -22.72
CA LYS A 237 0.55 -6.29 -23.87
C LYS A 237 -0.89 -6.23 -24.37
N MET A 238 -1.58 -7.35 -24.43
CA MET A 238 -2.97 -7.40 -24.83
C MET A 238 -3.86 -6.69 -23.81
N ASP A 239 -3.64 -6.93 -22.53
CA ASP A 239 -4.37 -6.26 -21.44
C ASP A 239 -4.13 -4.75 -21.49
N TYR A 240 -2.89 -4.31 -21.73
CA TYR A 240 -2.55 -2.90 -21.93
C TYR A 240 -3.25 -2.29 -23.15
N ILE A 241 -3.28 -3.00 -24.28
CA ILE A 241 -3.99 -2.54 -25.50
C ILE A 241 -5.50 -2.48 -25.23
N MET A 242 -6.07 -3.50 -24.61
CA MET A 242 -7.49 -3.54 -24.24
C MET A 242 -7.84 -2.43 -23.26
N TRP A 243 -6.97 -2.17 -22.30
CA TRP A 243 -7.07 -1.05 -21.38
C TRP A 243 -7.07 0.28 -22.15
N LYS A 244 -6.06 0.53 -23.00
CA LYS A 244 -5.93 1.76 -23.80
C LYS A 244 -7.08 1.99 -24.77
N LEU A 245 -7.60 0.94 -25.37
CA LEU A 245 -8.77 1.01 -26.27
C LEU A 245 -10.07 1.17 -25.45
N GLY A 246 -10.13 0.57 -24.28
CA GLY A 246 -11.28 0.64 -23.40
C GLY A 246 -11.66 2.06 -22.95
N HIS A 247 -10.70 3.02 -22.97
CA HIS A 247 -10.98 4.43 -22.68
C HIS A 247 -11.76 5.14 -23.78
N LYS A 248 -11.71 4.60 -25.00
CA LYS A 248 -12.39 5.17 -26.16
C LYS A 248 -13.78 4.58 -26.41
N VAL A 249 -14.22 3.65 -25.53
CA VAL A 249 -15.53 3.01 -25.66
C VAL A 249 -16.61 3.99 -25.23
N PRO A 250 -17.58 4.30 -26.10
CA PRO A 250 -18.71 5.18 -25.77
C PRO A 250 -19.51 4.65 -24.56
N ALA A 251 -20.02 5.55 -23.72
CA ALA A 251 -20.78 5.21 -22.50
C ALA A 251 -21.91 4.17 -22.74
N LYS A 252 -22.57 4.20 -23.91
CA LYS A 252 -23.61 3.23 -24.30
C LYS A 252 -23.11 1.79 -24.45
N LEU A 253 -21.82 1.58 -24.66
CA LEU A 253 -21.20 0.27 -24.85
C LEU A 253 -20.42 -0.22 -23.61
N GLN A 254 -20.41 0.56 -22.52
CA GLN A 254 -19.74 0.17 -21.27
C GLN A 254 -20.28 -1.16 -20.69
N PRO A 255 -21.61 -1.43 -20.66
CA PRO A 255 -22.12 -2.71 -20.17
C PRO A 255 -21.63 -3.91 -20.98
N LEU A 256 -21.46 -3.73 -22.30
CA LEU A 256 -20.92 -4.78 -23.18
C LEU A 256 -19.43 -5.03 -22.91
N LYS A 257 -18.66 -3.96 -22.65
CA LYS A 257 -17.25 -4.03 -22.24
C LYS A 257 -17.13 -4.80 -20.92
N GLY A 258 -17.98 -4.50 -19.92
CA GLY A 258 -18.04 -5.23 -18.65
C GLY A 258 -18.25 -6.73 -18.87
N LYS A 259 -19.27 -7.11 -19.64
CA LYS A 259 -19.54 -8.53 -19.96
C LYS A 259 -18.36 -9.25 -20.63
N ILE A 260 -17.70 -8.61 -21.60
CA ILE A 260 -16.52 -9.18 -22.27
C ILE A 260 -15.38 -9.38 -21.25
N ARG A 261 -15.14 -8.41 -20.36
CA ARG A 261 -14.12 -8.51 -19.31
C ARG A 261 -14.42 -9.67 -18.36
N HIS A 262 -15.68 -9.85 -17.95
CA HIS A 262 -16.11 -10.99 -17.13
C HIS A 262 -15.81 -12.33 -17.80
N ILE A 263 -16.19 -12.48 -19.06
CA ILE A 263 -15.95 -13.70 -19.84
C ILE A 263 -14.44 -14.01 -19.91
N LEU A 264 -13.62 -13.00 -20.14
CA LEU A 264 -12.17 -13.16 -20.21
C LEU A 264 -11.58 -13.52 -18.84
N ARG A 265 -12.05 -12.89 -17.76
CA ARG A 265 -11.66 -13.21 -16.39
C ARG A 265 -12.02 -14.65 -16.02
N ASP A 266 -13.28 -15.04 -16.22
CA ASP A 266 -13.76 -16.39 -15.91
C ASP A 266 -13.03 -17.45 -16.73
N SER A 267 -12.69 -17.13 -17.96
CA SER A 267 -11.85 -17.99 -18.81
C SER A 267 -10.44 -18.15 -18.25
N ARG A 268 -9.83 -17.09 -17.70
CA ARG A 268 -8.51 -17.17 -17.03
C ARG A 268 -8.57 -18.01 -15.77
N ILE A 269 -9.57 -17.77 -14.91
CA ILE A 269 -9.77 -18.55 -13.68
C ILE A 269 -9.86 -20.02 -14.02
N LYS A 270 -10.76 -20.40 -14.95
CA LYS A 270 -10.92 -21.78 -15.41
C LYS A 270 -9.63 -22.36 -16.03
N SER A 271 -8.88 -21.54 -16.74
CA SER A 271 -7.58 -21.95 -17.30
C SER A 271 -6.56 -22.23 -16.21
N ASN A 272 -6.48 -21.37 -15.21
CA ASN A 272 -5.59 -21.54 -14.07
C ASN A 272 -6.00 -22.73 -13.20
N GLU A 273 -7.29 -22.88 -12.90
CA GLU A 273 -7.83 -24.07 -12.20
C GLU A 273 -7.50 -25.36 -12.95
N LYS A 274 -7.61 -25.35 -14.29
CA LYS A 274 -7.24 -26.51 -15.12
C LYS A 274 -5.75 -26.85 -15.04
N LYS A 275 -4.87 -25.85 -14.99
CA LYS A 275 -3.42 -26.05 -14.82
C LYS A 275 -3.07 -26.61 -13.44
N MET A 276 -3.87 -26.28 -12.43
CA MET A 276 -3.69 -26.74 -11.04
C MET A 276 -4.43 -28.06 -10.76
N ASN A 277 -5.27 -28.54 -11.70
CA ASN A 277 -6.04 -29.75 -11.51
C ASN A 277 -5.13 -30.96 -11.34
N GLY A 278 -5.33 -31.71 -10.25
CA GLY A 278 -4.49 -32.85 -9.87
C GLY A 278 -3.28 -32.49 -9.00
N LEU A 279 -2.96 -31.21 -8.79
CA LEU A 279 -1.90 -30.80 -7.88
C LEU A 279 -2.41 -30.81 -6.42
N LYS A 280 -1.58 -31.29 -5.50
CA LYS A 280 -1.85 -31.22 -4.05
C LYS A 280 -1.36 -29.88 -3.50
N LEU A 281 -2.19 -28.85 -3.67
CA LEU A 281 -1.87 -27.51 -3.22
C LEU A 281 -2.37 -27.28 -1.79
N SER A 282 -1.58 -26.57 -0.99
CA SER A 282 -1.99 -26.05 0.31
C SER A 282 -3.07 -24.95 0.17
N PRO A 283 -3.80 -24.60 1.24
CA PRO A 283 -4.74 -23.47 1.21
C PRO A 283 -4.08 -22.16 0.74
N TYR A 284 -2.88 -21.85 1.24
CA TYR A 284 -2.09 -20.69 0.79
C TYR A 284 -1.77 -20.74 -0.70
N GLN A 285 -1.23 -21.87 -1.18
CA GLN A 285 -0.89 -22.02 -2.59
C GLN A 285 -2.10 -21.86 -3.52
N LYS A 286 -3.25 -22.44 -3.11
CA LYS A 286 -4.52 -22.24 -3.85
C LYS A 286 -4.89 -20.76 -3.91
N ARG A 287 -4.82 -20.06 -2.78
CA ARG A 287 -5.16 -18.64 -2.68
C ARG A 287 -4.32 -17.79 -3.62
N VAL A 288 -2.99 -17.89 -3.56
CA VAL A 288 -2.10 -17.05 -4.38
C VAL A 288 -2.16 -17.37 -5.86
N MET A 289 -2.53 -18.60 -6.24
CA MET A 289 -2.60 -19.03 -7.62
C MET A 289 -3.97 -18.75 -8.28
N VAL A 290 -5.05 -18.76 -7.51
CA VAL A 290 -6.42 -18.56 -8.01
C VAL A 290 -6.89 -17.13 -7.82
N GLU A 291 -6.65 -16.58 -6.63
CA GLU A 291 -7.10 -15.25 -6.27
C GLU A 291 -6.21 -14.19 -6.91
N THR A 292 -6.52 -13.85 -8.15
CA THR A 292 -5.99 -12.62 -8.75
C THR A 292 -6.68 -11.43 -8.09
N ARG A 293 -6.16 -10.21 -8.24
CA ARG A 293 -6.77 -8.96 -7.74
C ARG A 293 -8.26 -8.81 -8.07
N MET A 294 -8.79 -9.64 -8.98
CA MET A 294 -10.12 -9.55 -9.57
C MET A 294 -11.09 -10.66 -9.12
N VAL A 295 -10.64 -11.61 -8.28
CA VAL A 295 -11.45 -12.74 -7.83
C VAL A 295 -11.73 -12.57 -6.35
N GLY A 296 -12.99 -12.79 -5.98
CA GLY A 296 -13.56 -12.55 -4.67
C GLY A 296 -12.77 -13.03 -3.47
N GLY A 297 -13.07 -12.45 -2.34
CA GLY A 297 -12.44 -12.67 -1.05
C GLY A 297 -12.28 -11.36 -0.30
N HIS A 298 -11.98 -11.43 0.98
CA HIS A 298 -11.90 -10.23 1.82
C HIS A 298 -10.62 -9.39 1.61
N ARG A 299 -9.62 -9.85 0.84
CA ARG A 299 -8.36 -9.15 0.55
C ARG A 299 -7.60 -8.63 1.79
N LEU A 300 -7.65 -9.36 2.90
CA LEU A 300 -7.06 -8.96 4.18
C LEU A 300 -6.00 -9.94 4.69
N TYR A 301 -5.53 -10.85 3.84
CA TYR A 301 -4.38 -11.69 4.16
C TYR A 301 -3.09 -10.86 4.24
N ASP A 302 -2.13 -11.32 5.03
CA ASP A 302 -0.85 -10.61 5.23
C ASP A 302 -0.11 -10.34 3.92
N ASP A 303 -0.28 -11.17 2.89
CA ASP A 303 0.24 -10.91 1.55
C ASP A 303 -0.18 -9.56 0.98
N LEU A 304 -1.35 -9.08 1.35
CA LEU A 304 -1.96 -7.86 0.82
C LEU A 304 -1.85 -6.66 1.76
N ILE A 305 -1.70 -6.89 3.07
CA ILE A 305 -1.73 -5.79 4.05
C ILE A 305 -0.42 -5.59 4.82
N LYS A 306 0.49 -6.58 4.81
CA LYS A 306 1.79 -6.45 5.46
C LYS A 306 2.83 -5.88 4.50
N VAL A 307 3.23 -4.65 4.75
CA VAL A 307 4.09 -3.85 3.88
C VAL A 307 5.43 -3.53 4.54
N PRO A 308 6.48 -3.17 3.78
CA PRO A 308 7.69 -2.64 4.37
C PRO A 308 7.46 -1.25 4.96
N LEU A 309 8.20 -0.92 6.03
CA LEU A 309 8.31 0.44 6.51
C LEU A 309 9.75 0.69 6.99
N ILE A 310 10.38 1.68 6.41
CA ILE A 310 11.78 2.03 6.69
C ILE A 310 11.85 3.53 6.92
N PHE A 311 12.45 3.94 8.04
CA PHE A 311 12.88 5.31 8.31
C PHE A 311 14.39 5.37 8.24
N SER A 312 14.98 6.32 7.51
CA SER A 312 16.43 6.47 7.37
C SER A 312 16.81 7.94 7.23
N GLY A 313 18.05 8.28 7.50
CA GLY A 313 18.56 9.64 7.42
C GLY A 313 18.52 10.40 8.75
N VAL A 314 18.28 11.71 8.67
CA VAL A 314 18.42 12.60 9.83
C VAL A 314 17.60 12.17 11.03
N ASN A 315 18.21 12.20 12.21
CA ASN A 315 17.60 11.84 13.50
C ASN A 315 17.12 10.38 13.63
N ILE A 316 17.51 9.49 12.71
CA ILE A 316 17.18 8.07 12.79
C ILE A 316 18.45 7.26 13.13
N PRO A 317 18.45 6.46 14.21
CA PRO A 317 19.59 5.60 14.54
C PRO A 317 19.70 4.46 13.52
N SER A 318 20.95 4.14 13.15
CA SER A 318 21.24 3.07 12.18
C SER A 318 20.98 1.66 12.73
N ASN A 319 20.77 0.72 11.82
CA ASN A 319 20.71 -0.72 12.05
C ASN A 319 19.65 -1.16 13.09
N LYS A 320 18.48 -0.52 13.07
CA LYS A 320 17.35 -0.92 13.90
C LYS A 320 16.42 -1.84 13.13
N LYS A 321 16.27 -3.07 13.60
CA LYS A 321 15.31 -4.05 13.06
C LYS A 321 14.23 -4.29 14.10
N ILE A 322 13.00 -3.94 13.75
CA ILE A 322 11.86 -3.94 14.66
C ILE A 322 10.85 -4.94 14.14
N THR A 323 10.50 -5.90 15.00
CA THR A 323 9.54 -6.98 14.69
C THR A 323 8.15 -6.72 15.28
N GLN A 324 8.04 -5.77 16.21
CA GLN A 324 6.74 -5.35 16.74
C GLN A 324 5.88 -4.79 15.61
N GLN A 325 4.59 -5.16 15.60
CA GLN A 325 3.63 -4.62 14.66
C GLN A 325 3.48 -3.10 14.83
N VAL A 326 3.36 -2.42 13.69
CA VAL A 326 3.06 -0.99 13.57
C VAL A 326 2.04 -0.78 12.44
N ARG A 327 1.50 0.45 12.32
CA ARG A 327 0.36 0.73 11.43
C ARG A 327 0.67 1.90 10.50
N HIS A 328 0.02 1.97 9.35
CA HIS A 328 0.15 3.13 8.44
C HIS A 328 -0.20 4.46 9.10
N VAL A 329 -1.19 4.47 9.99
CA VAL A 329 -1.59 5.67 10.74
C VAL A 329 -0.47 6.21 11.63
N ASP A 330 0.55 5.41 11.94
CA ASP A 330 1.68 5.78 12.80
C ASP A 330 2.81 6.52 12.05
N ILE A 331 2.76 6.55 10.70
CA ILE A 331 3.84 7.09 9.86
C ILE A 331 4.02 8.60 10.10
N PHE A 332 2.97 9.39 9.94
CA PHE A 332 3.10 10.84 10.07
C PHE A 332 3.30 11.34 11.51
N PRO A 333 2.66 10.79 12.55
CA PRO A 333 3.03 11.11 13.93
C PRO A 333 4.51 10.84 14.23
N THR A 334 5.10 9.82 13.60
CA THR A 334 6.54 9.56 13.70
C THR A 334 7.35 10.64 12.98
N ILE A 335 6.94 11.06 11.78
CA ILE A 335 7.58 12.15 11.05
C ILE A 335 7.54 13.44 11.89
N GLU A 336 6.38 13.81 12.47
CA GLU A 336 6.24 14.99 13.33
C GLU A 336 7.25 14.97 14.49
N ASP A 337 7.39 13.83 15.17
CA ASP A 337 8.34 13.70 16.28
C ASP A 337 9.81 13.83 15.79
N VAL A 338 10.15 13.17 14.67
CA VAL A 338 11.53 13.19 14.12
C VAL A 338 11.96 14.60 13.73
N ILE A 339 11.04 15.39 13.17
CA ILE A 339 11.34 16.77 12.72
C ILE A 339 10.92 17.83 13.75
N SER A 340 10.51 17.41 14.95
CA SER A 340 10.13 18.27 16.07
C SER A 340 9.00 19.25 15.74
N LEU A 341 7.97 18.80 15.02
CA LEU A 341 6.74 19.57 14.83
C LEU A 341 5.77 19.36 16.00
N PRO A 342 4.84 20.32 16.22
CA PRO A 342 3.73 20.12 17.13
C PRO A 342 2.88 18.93 16.69
N LYS A 343 2.53 18.06 17.64
CA LYS A 343 1.71 16.88 17.38
C LYS A 343 0.30 17.26 16.96
N LYS A 344 -0.19 16.60 15.93
CA LYS A 344 -1.60 16.66 15.56
C LYS A 344 -2.43 15.93 16.60
N ASN A 345 -3.48 16.58 17.07
CA ASN A 345 -4.47 15.99 17.98
C ASN A 345 -5.57 15.25 17.22
N ASP A 346 -6.31 14.39 17.91
CA ASP A 346 -7.47 13.65 17.39
C ASP A 346 -7.10 12.79 16.17
N ILE A 347 -6.05 11.99 16.30
CA ILE A 347 -5.61 10.97 15.32
C ILE A 347 -5.59 9.59 15.97
N ASP A 348 -5.56 8.53 15.13
CA ASP A 348 -5.50 7.14 15.59
C ASP A 348 -4.04 6.63 15.64
N GLY A 349 -3.14 7.35 14.99
CA GLY A 349 -1.73 7.00 14.93
C GLY A 349 -0.93 7.49 16.14
N GLU A 350 0.14 6.78 16.43
CA GLU A 350 1.12 7.12 17.46
C GLU A 350 2.54 7.15 16.90
N SER A 351 3.40 7.98 17.50
CA SER A 351 4.79 8.06 17.06
C SER A 351 5.57 6.78 17.39
N LEU A 352 6.26 6.26 16.40
CA LEU A 352 7.16 5.12 16.51
C LEU A 352 8.59 5.53 16.96
N LEU A 353 8.87 6.82 17.13
CA LEU A 353 10.20 7.31 17.49
C LEU A 353 10.72 6.72 18.82
N PRO A 354 9.89 6.52 19.87
CA PRO A 354 10.33 5.82 21.07
C PRO A 354 10.79 4.38 20.77
N LEU A 355 10.07 3.65 19.92
CA LEU A 355 10.41 2.28 19.54
C LEU A 355 11.69 2.24 18.68
N ILE A 356 11.84 3.18 17.74
CA ILE A 356 13.05 3.39 16.94
C ILE A 356 14.27 3.61 17.85
N ASN A 357 14.10 4.37 18.94
CA ASN A 357 15.13 4.63 19.95
C ASN A 357 15.32 3.48 20.96
N GLY A 358 14.70 2.32 20.74
CA GLY A 358 14.86 1.12 21.55
C GLY A 358 14.06 1.10 22.86
N LYS A 359 13.09 2.01 23.04
CA LYS A 359 12.15 1.95 24.16
C LYS A 359 11.05 0.94 23.87
N LYS A 360 10.66 0.18 24.88
CA LYS A 360 9.47 -0.66 24.78
C LYS A 360 8.23 0.22 24.82
N ILE A 361 7.35 0.07 23.85
CA ILE A 361 6.02 0.70 23.83
C ILE A 361 4.96 -0.39 23.75
N HIS A 362 3.74 -0.07 24.17
CA HIS A 362 2.60 -0.94 23.97
C HIS A 362 2.36 -1.15 22.48
N GLU A 363 2.01 -2.38 22.09
CA GLU A 363 1.60 -2.67 20.73
C GLU A 363 0.14 -2.29 20.53
N ASN A 364 -0.11 -1.39 19.63
CA ASN A 364 -1.47 -1.02 19.27
C ASN A 364 -2.01 -1.96 18.18
N PRO A 365 -3.23 -2.52 18.34
CA PRO A 365 -3.85 -3.33 17.31
C PRO A 365 -4.10 -2.52 16.04
N ALA A 366 -3.97 -3.15 14.87
CA ALA A 366 -4.25 -2.55 13.58
C ALA A 366 -5.70 -2.84 13.16
N TYR A 367 -6.46 -1.80 12.86
CA TYR A 367 -7.73 -1.91 12.17
C TYR A 367 -7.48 -2.19 10.68
N ILE A 368 -8.25 -3.12 10.13
CA ILE A 368 -8.19 -3.49 8.71
C ILE A 368 -9.61 -3.63 8.14
N GLU A 369 -9.78 -3.26 6.86
CA GLU A 369 -11.06 -3.39 6.17
C GLU A 369 -10.91 -3.78 4.70
N SER A 370 -11.83 -4.58 4.21
CA SER A 370 -11.94 -4.95 2.80
C SER A 370 -13.18 -4.32 2.18
N PRO A 371 -13.11 -3.89 0.92
CA PRO A 371 -14.31 -3.55 0.20
C PRO A 371 -15.25 -4.76 0.16
N PRO A 372 -16.56 -4.55 0.12
CA PRO A 372 -17.44 -5.59 -0.35
C PRO A 372 -17.00 -5.94 -1.78
N GLU A 373 -17.14 -7.18 -2.17
CA GLU A 373 -16.97 -7.53 -3.58
C GLU A 373 -17.88 -6.61 -4.40
N LEU A 374 -17.28 -5.80 -5.27
CA LEU A 374 -18.06 -4.95 -6.14
C LEU A 374 -18.90 -5.87 -7.04
N PRO A 375 -20.23 -5.82 -6.94
CA PRO A 375 -21.07 -6.54 -7.88
C PRO A 375 -20.85 -5.91 -9.24
N LEU A 376 -20.32 -6.68 -10.17
CA LEU A 376 -20.22 -6.29 -11.56
C LEU A 376 -21.58 -6.46 -12.27
N ASP A 377 -22.59 -6.93 -11.55
CA ASP A 377 -23.99 -6.99 -11.98
C ASP A 377 -24.87 -6.49 -10.82
N VAL A 378 -25.72 -5.50 -11.12
CA VAL A 378 -26.57 -4.79 -10.14
C VAL A 378 -27.64 -5.72 -9.51
N SER A 379 -27.72 -6.98 -9.94
CA SER A 379 -28.68 -7.97 -9.48
C SER A 379 -28.17 -8.88 -8.37
N ASP A 380 -26.87 -8.92 -8.08
CA ASP A 380 -26.34 -9.87 -7.10
C ASP A 380 -25.99 -9.20 -5.78
N ILE A 381 -26.44 -9.84 -4.73
CA ILE A 381 -26.35 -9.57 -3.31
C ILE A 381 -25.02 -8.91 -2.97
N VAL A 382 -25.08 -7.64 -2.51
CA VAL A 382 -23.94 -6.94 -1.91
C VAL A 382 -23.40 -7.80 -0.77
N LYS A 383 -22.28 -8.46 -0.99
CA LYS A 383 -21.60 -9.17 0.08
C LYS A 383 -21.17 -8.13 1.11
N GLU A 384 -21.41 -8.45 2.36
CA GLU A 384 -21.18 -7.56 3.47
C GLU A 384 -19.69 -7.23 3.60
N LYS A 385 -19.40 -5.95 3.90
CA LYS A 385 -18.03 -5.47 4.17
C LYS A 385 -17.40 -6.28 5.31
N ILE A 386 -16.17 -6.71 5.11
CA ILE A 386 -15.35 -7.38 6.13
C ILE A 386 -14.48 -6.32 6.80
N ILE A 387 -14.50 -6.31 8.12
CA ILE A 387 -13.60 -5.54 8.96
C ILE A 387 -12.83 -6.48 9.87
N GLY A 388 -11.70 -6.04 10.39
CA GLY A 388 -10.92 -6.87 11.27
C GLY A 388 -9.94 -6.11 12.14
N VAL A 389 -9.28 -6.87 12.97
CA VAL A 389 -8.20 -6.42 13.85
C VAL A 389 -7.02 -7.38 13.77
N ARG A 390 -5.81 -6.81 13.69
CA ARG A 390 -4.56 -7.57 13.65
C ARG A 390 -3.62 -7.09 14.76
N THR A 391 -3.00 -8.05 15.43
CA THR A 391 -1.87 -7.89 16.37
C THR A 391 -0.65 -8.62 15.82
N SER A 392 0.52 -8.53 16.45
CA SER A 392 1.69 -9.34 16.06
C SER A 392 1.42 -10.84 16.06
N SER A 393 0.44 -11.31 16.85
CA SER A 393 0.19 -12.73 17.05
C SER A 393 -1.08 -13.24 16.40
N TYR A 394 -2.11 -12.40 16.28
CA TYR A 394 -3.43 -12.87 15.85
C TYR A 394 -4.08 -11.89 14.87
N LYS A 395 -4.92 -12.44 14.00
CA LYS A 395 -5.78 -11.66 13.12
C LYS A 395 -7.20 -12.23 13.14
N MET A 396 -8.17 -11.34 13.37
CA MET A 396 -9.58 -11.67 13.37
C MET A 396 -10.33 -10.84 12.34
N LEU A 397 -11.22 -11.49 11.58
CA LEU A 397 -12.08 -10.87 10.58
C LEU A 397 -13.54 -11.13 10.92
N LYS A 398 -14.37 -10.08 10.76
CA LYS A 398 -15.83 -10.20 10.93
C LYS A 398 -16.60 -9.39 9.90
N GLN A 399 -17.83 -9.76 9.68
CA GLN A 399 -18.78 -9.01 8.89
C GLN A 399 -19.22 -7.75 9.65
N GLU A 400 -19.18 -6.58 9.01
CA GLU A 400 -19.41 -5.30 9.70
C GLU A 400 -20.84 -5.17 10.25
N ASN A 401 -21.87 -5.54 9.46
CA ASN A 401 -23.27 -5.32 9.84
C ASN A 401 -23.87 -6.48 10.66
N SER A 402 -23.63 -7.73 10.25
CA SER A 402 -24.13 -8.90 10.99
C SER A 402 -23.33 -9.16 12.26
N GLY A 403 -22.09 -8.67 12.31
CA GLY A 403 -21.18 -8.93 13.43
C GLY A 403 -20.62 -10.35 13.49
N ASN A 404 -20.92 -11.21 12.51
CA ASN A 404 -20.43 -12.57 12.49
C ASN A 404 -18.92 -12.61 12.31
N VAL A 405 -18.19 -13.21 13.25
CA VAL A 405 -16.76 -13.50 13.08
C VAL A 405 -16.61 -14.62 12.08
N VAL A 406 -15.87 -14.37 11.02
CA VAL A 406 -15.72 -15.31 9.90
C VAL A 406 -14.39 -16.03 9.93
N GLU A 407 -13.33 -15.37 10.41
CA GLU A 407 -11.97 -15.93 10.42
C GLU A 407 -11.18 -15.44 11.63
N LEU A 408 -10.34 -16.36 12.15
CA LEU A 408 -9.36 -16.09 13.20
C LEU A 408 -8.11 -16.92 12.92
N TYR A 409 -6.94 -16.25 12.89
CA TYR A 409 -5.65 -16.89 12.60
C TYR A 409 -4.63 -16.62 13.70
N ASP A 410 -3.84 -17.64 14.04
CA ASP A 410 -2.61 -17.51 14.83
C ASP A 410 -1.42 -17.25 13.89
N LEU A 411 -1.00 -16.01 13.76
CA LEU A 411 0.06 -15.59 12.83
C LEU A 411 1.46 -16.05 13.25
N VAL A 412 1.63 -16.57 14.48
CA VAL A 412 2.90 -17.08 14.98
C VAL A 412 3.12 -18.52 14.55
N SER A 413 2.10 -19.37 14.74
CA SER A 413 2.15 -20.79 14.36
C SER A 413 1.75 -21.01 12.90
N ASP A 414 0.88 -20.15 12.35
CA ASP A 414 0.36 -20.21 10.99
C ASP A 414 0.54 -18.84 10.27
N PRO A 415 1.77 -18.46 9.93
CA PRO A 415 2.05 -17.19 9.26
C PRO A 415 1.51 -17.08 7.83
N LEU A 416 1.04 -18.19 7.25
CA LEU A 416 0.43 -18.25 5.92
C LEU A 416 -1.10 -18.24 5.96
N GLU A 417 -1.68 -18.21 7.17
CA GLU A 417 -3.14 -18.10 7.35
C GLU A 417 -3.91 -19.20 6.62
N GLU A 418 -3.52 -20.44 6.89
CA GLU A 418 -4.10 -21.64 6.28
C GLU A 418 -5.15 -22.30 7.17
N GLU A 419 -5.06 -22.09 8.50
CA GLU A 419 -5.92 -22.71 9.50
C GLU A 419 -6.80 -21.68 10.21
N ASN A 420 -8.10 -21.67 9.90
CA ASN A 420 -9.08 -20.84 10.59
C ASN A 420 -9.49 -21.47 11.94
N ILE A 421 -9.06 -20.86 13.05
CA ILE A 421 -9.26 -21.35 14.41
C ILE A 421 -10.49 -20.73 15.12
N VAL A 422 -11.38 -20.09 14.42
CA VAL A 422 -12.55 -19.40 14.99
C VAL A 422 -13.39 -20.33 15.88
N SER A 423 -13.64 -21.56 15.41
CA SER A 423 -14.50 -22.51 16.11
C SER A 423 -13.84 -23.15 17.34
N SER A 424 -12.49 -23.18 17.38
CA SER A 424 -11.72 -23.82 18.45
C SER A 424 -11.27 -22.84 19.53
N SER A 425 -11.40 -21.50 19.32
CA SER A 425 -10.79 -20.48 20.16
C SER A 425 -11.77 -19.37 20.59
N PRO A 426 -12.92 -19.68 21.25
CA PRO A 426 -13.97 -18.71 21.54
C PRO A 426 -13.52 -17.58 22.49
N GLU A 427 -12.62 -17.83 23.42
CA GLU A 427 -12.11 -16.79 24.33
C GLU A 427 -11.19 -15.81 23.60
N LEU A 428 -10.39 -16.30 22.65
CA LEU A 428 -9.56 -15.45 21.82
C LEU A 428 -10.41 -14.60 20.87
N VAL A 429 -11.50 -15.14 20.33
CA VAL A 429 -12.50 -14.37 19.55
C VAL A 429 -12.98 -13.17 20.36
N LYS A 430 -13.42 -13.36 21.61
CA LYS A 430 -13.91 -12.29 22.49
C LYS A 430 -12.83 -11.21 22.76
N ASP A 431 -11.58 -11.64 23.01
CA ASP A 431 -10.48 -10.71 23.23
C ASP A 431 -10.22 -9.85 21.97
N MET A 432 -10.19 -10.46 20.82
CA MET A 432 -9.98 -9.75 19.56
C MET A 432 -11.18 -8.86 19.19
N GLU A 433 -12.41 -9.28 19.46
CA GLU A 433 -13.60 -8.45 19.29
C GLU A 433 -13.53 -7.21 20.21
N SER A 434 -13.16 -7.37 21.47
CA SER A 434 -13.00 -6.24 22.38
C SER A 434 -11.99 -5.22 21.87
N LYS A 435 -10.85 -5.66 21.33
CA LYS A 435 -9.85 -4.78 20.71
C LYS A 435 -10.40 -4.04 19.49
N LEU A 436 -11.17 -4.70 18.66
CA LEU A 436 -11.81 -4.07 17.49
C LEU A 436 -12.84 -3.02 17.91
N GLU A 437 -13.67 -3.33 18.91
CA GLU A 437 -14.67 -2.42 19.48
C GLU A 437 -14.02 -1.19 20.11
N GLU A 438 -12.92 -1.34 20.84
CA GLU A 438 -12.16 -0.24 21.40
C GLU A 438 -11.66 0.73 20.32
N ILE A 439 -11.10 0.20 19.21
CA ILE A 439 -10.68 1.01 18.07
C ILE A 439 -11.88 1.75 17.46
N MET A 440 -13.00 1.04 17.30
CA MET A 440 -14.20 1.60 16.66
C MET A 440 -15.03 2.52 17.56
N ALA A 441 -14.82 2.52 18.87
CA ALA A 441 -15.51 3.41 19.81
C ALA A 441 -15.30 4.90 19.48
N ASN A 442 -14.18 5.22 18.83
CA ASN A 442 -13.86 6.57 18.34
C ASN A 442 -14.48 6.90 16.97
N LYS A 443 -15.39 6.06 16.46
CA LYS A 443 -16.06 6.24 15.16
C LYS A 443 -16.95 7.51 15.20
N LYS A 444 -16.41 8.62 14.75
CA LYS A 444 -17.22 9.79 14.41
C LYS A 444 -17.85 9.55 13.05
N ILE A 445 -19.18 9.53 12.98
CA ILE A 445 -19.89 9.44 11.70
C ILE A 445 -19.73 10.78 11.01
N THR A 446 -18.88 10.86 10.00
CA THR A 446 -18.78 12.02 9.11
C THR A 446 -20.04 12.07 8.23
N THR A 447 -20.86 13.11 8.43
CA THR A 447 -22.17 13.24 7.77
C THR A 447 -22.11 13.97 6.42
N THR A 448 -20.96 14.49 6.02
CA THR A 448 -20.80 15.23 4.75
C THR A 448 -20.64 14.26 3.58
N GLN A 449 -21.73 14.07 2.85
CA GLN A 449 -21.74 13.28 1.60
C GLN A 449 -21.22 14.15 0.45
N ASN A 450 -19.92 14.25 0.25
CA ASN A 450 -19.38 14.72 -1.02
C ASN A 450 -19.59 13.62 -2.08
N LYS A 451 -20.68 13.74 -2.83
CA LYS A 451 -20.94 12.86 -3.99
C LYS A 451 -19.79 13.03 -4.97
N VAL A 452 -19.06 12.00 -5.13
CA VAL A 452 -18.09 11.87 -6.23
C VAL A 452 -18.89 11.51 -7.48
N ASP A 453 -18.39 11.95 -8.62
CA ASP A 453 -18.82 11.43 -9.92
C ASP A 453 -18.39 9.94 -9.97
N LEU A 454 -19.28 9.06 -9.49
CA LEU A 454 -19.06 7.62 -9.40
C LEU A 454 -18.68 7.06 -10.78
N ASP A 455 -19.29 7.57 -11.85
CA ASP A 455 -18.97 7.15 -13.22
C ASP A 455 -17.54 7.51 -13.64
N LYS A 456 -16.97 8.55 -13.05
CA LYS A 456 -15.57 8.94 -13.31
C LYS A 456 -14.61 8.07 -12.52
N ILE A 457 -14.92 7.79 -11.25
CA ILE A 457 -14.10 6.94 -10.40
C ILE A 457 -14.16 5.49 -10.87
N GLU A 458 -15.33 4.98 -11.17
CA GLU A 458 -15.52 3.66 -11.76
C GLU A 458 -14.65 3.51 -13.01
N ARG A 459 -14.63 4.51 -13.87
CA ARG A 459 -13.75 4.57 -15.04
C ARG A 459 -12.27 4.58 -14.69
N GLU A 460 -11.85 5.29 -13.64
CA GLU A 460 -10.44 5.32 -13.23
C GLU A 460 -10.02 4.02 -12.54
N LEU A 461 -10.88 3.43 -11.72
CA LEU A 461 -10.65 2.13 -11.09
C LEU A 461 -10.68 1.00 -12.12
N GLU A 462 -11.59 1.07 -13.09
CA GLU A 462 -11.56 0.20 -14.26
C GLU A 462 -10.23 0.30 -15.00
N LYS A 463 -9.66 1.50 -15.10
CA LYS A 463 -8.33 1.73 -15.68
C LYS A 463 -7.23 1.02 -14.89
N LEU A 464 -7.39 0.90 -13.59
CA LEU A 464 -6.44 0.27 -12.69
C LEU A 464 -6.66 -1.24 -12.51
N GLY A 465 -7.69 -1.82 -13.15
CA GLY A 465 -7.99 -3.25 -13.03
C GLY A 465 -8.68 -3.63 -11.72
N TYR A 466 -9.26 -2.68 -10.98
CA TYR A 466 -10.01 -2.94 -9.74
C TYR A 466 -11.46 -3.38 -9.98
N ASN A 467 -11.91 -3.55 -11.21
CA ASN A 467 -13.27 -4.02 -11.59
C ASN A 467 -13.23 -5.31 -12.38
#